data_86dab180e6272cf50273d1eecfc3e1eb
#
_entry.id   86dab180e6272cf50273d1eecfc3e1eb
#
_cell.length_a   1.000
_cell.length_b   1.000
_cell.length_c   1.000
_cell.angle_alpha   90.00
_cell.angle_beta   90.00
_cell.angle_gamma   90.00
#
_symmetry.space_group_name_H-M   'P 1'
#
loop_
_entity.id
_entity.type
_entity.pdbx_description
1 polymer ?
#
loop_
_entity_poly.entity_id
_entity_poly.type
_entity_poly.pdbx_seq_one_letter_code
_entity_poly.pdbx_strand_id
1 'polypeptide(L)'
;MRIALIGSADFGKAALEAFLDRGDEVVAVFCPPDNPKSTKPEALKAAAIARGLTPLQFASLKSPEAAQAMIDSQADICVMAYVLQFVPQELVKIPKHGTIQYHPSLLPKYRGPSAINWAIALGEEKTGLTIFRPSDGLDEGAVILQKEVAIGPNDTLGKIYFDHLFPIGIQALQEAAELVVAGKHQELIQDESQANYEGWFDANAAQIHWATHISQIYNLIRACNPAPGAWTKFGEQKVQIFDCHKHVAGTFGAVKGKPGEITQITLDSFFVTCHGGQIEVLKAKGASGKVTGAELAKELNLQVGQSFAL
;
A
#
# COMPACT_ATOMS: atom_id res chain seq x y z
N MET A 1 10.56 7.89 26.04
CA MET A 1 10.99 9.07 25.26
C MET A 1 9.79 9.94 24.93
N ARG A 2 10.01 11.23 24.64
CA ARG A 2 8.95 12.16 24.23
C ARG A 2 8.79 12.10 22.70
N ILE A 3 7.63 11.70 22.23
CA ILE A 3 7.39 11.43 20.81
C ILE A 3 6.36 12.39 20.24
N ALA A 4 6.68 13.05 19.14
CA ALA A 4 5.71 13.63 18.23
C ALA A 4 5.37 12.59 17.14
N LEU A 5 4.10 12.40 16.87
CA LEU A 5 3.62 11.49 15.81
C LEU A 5 2.93 12.30 14.71
N ILE A 6 3.37 12.14 13.48
CA ILE A 6 2.66 12.62 12.28
C ILE A 6 2.16 11.39 11.54
N GLY A 7 0.85 11.26 11.34
CA GLY A 7 0.34 10.06 10.69
C GLY A 7 -1.13 10.13 10.34
N SER A 8 -1.63 9.00 9.80
CA SER A 8 -3.04 8.83 9.46
C SER A 8 -3.47 7.37 9.40
N ALA A 9 -4.78 7.16 9.31
CA ALA A 9 -5.43 5.87 9.15
C ALA A 9 -5.04 4.83 10.23
N ASP A 10 -5.28 3.55 9.95
CA ASP A 10 -5.05 2.47 10.91
C ASP A 10 -3.56 2.26 11.23
N PHE A 11 -2.66 2.55 10.31
CA PHE A 11 -1.22 2.44 10.56
C PHE A 11 -0.73 3.52 11.53
N GLY A 12 -1.17 4.77 11.35
CA GLY A 12 -0.88 5.86 12.29
C GLY A 12 -1.47 5.60 13.67
N LYS A 13 -2.74 5.10 13.72
CA LYS A 13 -3.38 4.65 14.97
C LYS A 13 -2.54 3.58 15.68
N ALA A 14 -2.16 2.52 14.98
CA ALA A 14 -1.40 1.42 15.56
C ALA A 14 -0.01 1.88 16.05
N ALA A 15 0.63 2.81 15.34
CA ALA A 15 1.88 3.42 15.79
C ALA A 15 1.68 4.20 17.11
N LEU A 16 0.63 5.03 17.20
CA LEU A 16 0.29 5.76 18.43
C LEU A 16 0.11 4.79 19.60
N GLU A 17 -0.73 3.79 19.42
CA GLU A 17 -1.05 2.80 20.47
C GLU A 17 0.21 2.05 20.90
N ALA A 18 1.05 1.61 19.96
CA ALA A 18 2.27 0.87 20.26
C ALA A 18 3.28 1.69 21.09
N PHE A 19 3.46 2.99 20.79
CA PHE A 19 4.34 3.85 21.57
C PHE A 19 3.77 4.10 22.98
N LEU A 20 2.47 4.39 23.11
CA LEU A 20 1.83 4.57 24.40
C LEU A 20 1.88 3.30 25.26
N ASP A 21 1.60 2.13 24.67
CA ASP A 21 1.60 0.84 25.37
C ASP A 21 3.01 0.40 25.79
N ARG A 22 4.05 0.87 25.08
CA ARG A 22 5.44 0.71 25.49
C ARG A 22 5.82 1.62 26.68
N GLY A 23 5.03 2.62 27.00
CA GLY A 23 5.26 3.57 28.08
C GLY A 23 5.99 4.85 27.65
N ASP A 24 6.00 5.15 26.37
CA ASP A 24 6.50 6.43 25.86
C ASP A 24 5.48 7.55 26.11
N GLU A 25 5.98 8.77 26.24
CA GLU A 25 5.16 9.97 26.32
C GLU A 25 4.89 10.50 24.91
N VAL A 26 3.70 10.30 24.36
CA VAL A 26 3.31 10.93 23.10
C VAL A 26 2.83 12.34 23.38
N VAL A 27 3.64 13.32 23.01
CA VAL A 27 3.47 14.75 23.37
C VAL A 27 2.74 15.56 22.30
N ALA A 28 2.69 15.08 21.06
CA ALA A 28 1.95 15.72 19.97
C ALA A 28 1.50 14.65 18.95
N VAL A 29 0.26 14.77 18.45
CA VAL A 29 -0.29 13.91 17.40
C VAL A 29 -0.80 14.79 16.28
N PHE A 30 -0.11 14.79 15.16
CA PHE A 30 -0.51 15.50 13.95
C PHE A 30 -1.25 14.54 13.03
N CYS A 31 -2.47 14.86 12.68
CA CYS A 31 -3.27 14.07 11.76
C CYS A 31 -3.92 14.96 10.69
N PRO A 32 -4.32 14.40 9.55
CA PRO A 32 -4.92 15.19 8.47
C PRO A 32 -6.22 15.84 8.93
N PRO A 33 -6.62 16.96 8.29
CA PRO A 33 -7.94 17.54 8.49
C PRO A 33 -9.06 16.53 8.21
N ASP A 34 -10.18 16.71 8.90
CA ASP A 34 -11.35 15.86 8.67
C ASP A 34 -11.83 15.96 7.22
N ASN A 35 -12.11 14.82 6.62
CA ASN A 35 -12.71 14.77 5.30
C ASN A 35 -14.22 15.00 5.43
N PRO A 36 -14.77 16.13 4.93
CA PRO A 36 -16.20 16.44 5.06
C PRO A 36 -17.12 15.45 4.33
N LYS A 37 -16.56 14.64 3.43
CA LYS A 37 -17.28 13.58 2.71
C LYS A 37 -17.26 12.23 3.43
N SER A 38 -16.49 12.10 4.49
CA SER A 38 -16.41 10.87 5.28
C SER A 38 -17.39 10.90 6.44
N THR A 39 -18.17 9.83 6.59
CA THR A 39 -19.02 9.62 7.77
C THR A 39 -18.26 8.98 8.92
N LYS A 40 -17.03 8.50 8.68
CA LYS A 40 -16.17 7.89 9.69
C LYS A 40 -15.11 8.89 10.12
N PRO A 41 -14.84 9.03 11.43
CA PRO A 41 -13.71 9.83 11.90
C PRO A 41 -12.38 9.26 11.39
N GLU A 42 -11.38 10.12 11.28
CA GLU A 42 -10.02 9.69 10.98
C GLU A 42 -9.50 8.79 12.14
N ALA A 43 -8.91 7.63 11.81
CA ALA A 43 -8.62 6.58 12.79
C ALA A 43 -7.58 7.01 13.84
N LEU A 44 -6.50 7.68 13.43
CA LEU A 44 -5.49 8.21 14.35
C LEU A 44 -6.08 9.29 15.25
N LYS A 45 -6.89 10.21 14.71
CA LYS A 45 -7.57 11.25 15.48
C LYS A 45 -8.46 10.63 16.57
N ALA A 46 -9.30 9.65 16.18
CA ALA A 46 -10.17 8.98 17.12
C ALA A 46 -9.40 8.25 18.23
N ALA A 47 -8.30 7.60 17.89
CA ALA A 47 -7.43 6.93 18.84
C ALA A 47 -6.75 7.92 19.81
N ALA A 48 -6.24 9.05 19.30
CA ALA A 48 -5.65 10.09 20.13
C ALA A 48 -6.63 10.61 21.17
N ILE A 49 -7.85 10.95 20.76
CA ILE A 49 -8.92 11.41 21.67
C ILE A 49 -9.24 10.34 22.71
N ALA A 50 -9.37 9.08 22.32
CA ALA A 50 -9.65 7.97 23.23
C ALA A 50 -8.55 7.75 24.29
N ARG A 51 -7.31 8.14 23.97
CA ARG A 51 -6.17 8.10 24.90
C ARG A 51 -5.96 9.42 25.66
N GLY A 52 -6.91 10.38 25.57
CA GLY A 52 -6.84 11.67 26.27
C GLY A 52 -5.87 12.70 25.66
N LEU A 53 -5.43 12.47 24.42
CA LEU A 53 -4.56 13.38 23.69
C LEU A 53 -5.39 14.33 22.82
N THR A 54 -4.89 15.55 22.62
CA THR A 54 -5.50 16.51 21.69
C THR A 54 -4.85 16.39 20.31
N PRO A 55 -5.58 15.90 19.28
CA PRO A 55 -5.03 15.82 17.94
C PRO A 55 -4.88 17.20 17.30
N LEU A 56 -3.78 17.42 16.61
CA LEU A 56 -3.41 18.64 15.92
C LEU A 56 -3.71 18.46 14.42
N GLN A 57 -4.57 19.30 13.86
CA GLN A 57 -4.98 19.26 12.47
C GLN A 57 -4.67 20.59 11.79
N PHE A 58 -3.81 20.56 10.77
CA PHE A 58 -3.44 21.72 9.97
C PHE A 58 -3.77 21.47 8.51
N ALA A 59 -4.28 22.48 7.82
CA ALA A 59 -4.52 22.40 6.37
C ALA A 59 -3.21 22.18 5.59
N SER A 60 -2.10 22.65 6.15
CA SER A 60 -0.75 22.44 5.63
C SER A 60 0.25 22.40 6.79
N LEU A 61 1.14 21.41 6.76
CA LEU A 61 2.25 21.32 7.73
C LEU A 61 3.38 22.32 7.44
N LYS A 62 3.26 23.12 6.37
CA LYS A 62 4.13 24.28 6.10
C LYS A 62 3.73 25.52 6.90
N SER A 63 2.61 25.49 7.61
CA SER A 63 2.13 26.66 8.36
C SER A 63 3.01 26.95 9.57
N PRO A 64 3.20 28.23 9.94
CA PRO A 64 3.93 28.61 11.16
C PRO A 64 3.34 27.99 12.44
N GLU A 65 2.03 27.81 12.48
CA GLU A 65 1.32 27.21 13.61
C GLU A 65 1.68 25.73 13.78
N ALA A 66 1.88 25.00 12.69
CA ALA A 66 2.32 23.60 12.74
C ALA A 66 3.76 23.50 13.28
N ALA A 67 4.65 24.39 12.83
CA ALA A 67 6.00 24.46 13.34
C ALA A 67 6.02 24.86 14.83
N GLN A 68 5.22 25.84 15.25
CA GLN A 68 5.11 26.24 16.64
C GLN A 68 4.59 25.09 17.52
N ALA A 69 3.56 24.37 17.08
CA ALA A 69 3.05 23.21 17.81
C ALA A 69 4.12 22.11 17.97
N MET A 70 4.98 21.90 16.97
CA MET A 70 6.10 20.97 17.08
C MET A 70 7.15 21.48 18.09
N ILE A 71 7.48 22.77 18.09
CA ILE A 71 8.39 23.39 19.07
C ILE A 71 7.84 23.22 20.48
N ASP A 72 6.56 23.56 20.70
CA ASP A 72 5.91 23.53 22.02
C ASP A 72 5.82 22.10 22.57
N SER A 73 5.79 21.10 21.70
CA SER A 73 5.78 19.68 22.09
C SER A 73 7.04 19.25 22.82
N GLN A 74 8.18 19.90 22.56
CA GLN A 74 9.50 19.52 23.08
C GLN A 74 9.79 18.01 22.87
N ALA A 75 9.43 17.48 21.71
CA ALA A 75 9.63 16.08 21.37
C ALA A 75 11.11 15.72 21.28
N ASP A 76 11.49 14.55 21.79
CA ASP A 76 12.82 13.99 21.55
C ASP A 76 12.98 13.58 20.09
N ILE A 77 11.94 12.96 19.53
CA ILE A 77 11.92 12.45 18.15
C ILE A 77 10.52 12.61 17.55
N CYS A 78 10.45 12.85 16.24
CA CYS A 78 9.20 12.74 15.48
C CYS A 78 9.17 11.43 14.68
N VAL A 79 8.01 10.77 14.68
CA VAL A 79 7.75 9.54 13.94
C VAL A 79 6.67 9.81 12.89
N MET A 80 6.98 9.53 11.63
CA MET A 80 6.06 9.66 10.51
C MET A 80 5.51 8.29 10.09
N ALA A 81 4.19 8.08 10.32
CA ALA A 81 3.50 6.81 10.14
C ALA A 81 2.30 6.96 9.19
N TYR A 82 2.48 6.67 7.92
CA TYR A 82 1.50 6.85 6.84
C TYR A 82 1.08 8.32 6.68
N VAL A 83 2.00 9.12 6.18
CA VAL A 83 1.83 10.57 6.00
C VAL A 83 1.43 10.89 4.57
N LEU A 84 0.32 11.63 4.41
CA LEU A 84 -0.25 12.00 3.12
C LEU A 84 0.02 13.47 2.75
N GLN A 85 0.52 14.26 3.68
CA GLN A 85 0.87 15.68 3.48
C GLN A 85 2.38 15.83 3.33
N PHE A 86 2.81 16.82 2.57
CA PHE A 86 4.21 17.20 2.55
C PHE A 86 4.63 17.78 3.91
N VAL A 87 5.72 17.30 4.47
CA VAL A 87 6.31 17.76 5.72
C VAL A 87 7.60 18.51 5.41
N PRO A 88 7.66 19.83 5.67
CA PRO A 88 8.85 20.63 5.32
C PRO A 88 10.03 20.33 6.25
N GLN A 89 11.25 20.55 5.76
CA GLN A 89 12.49 20.28 6.51
C GLN A 89 12.60 21.12 7.79
N GLU A 90 12.01 22.33 7.79
CA GLU A 90 11.94 23.18 8.97
C GLU A 90 11.19 22.49 10.12
N LEU A 91 10.14 21.71 9.81
CA LEU A 91 9.39 20.94 10.81
C LEU A 91 10.10 19.63 11.17
N VAL A 92 10.65 18.93 10.18
CA VAL A 92 11.36 17.65 10.34
C VAL A 92 12.54 17.76 11.30
N LYS A 93 13.22 18.91 11.34
CA LYS A 93 14.43 19.15 12.14
C LYS A 93 14.18 19.69 13.55
N ILE A 94 12.94 20.05 13.91
CA ILE A 94 12.63 20.62 15.24
C ILE A 94 12.88 19.63 16.38
N PRO A 95 12.46 18.35 16.32
CA PRO A 95 12.70 17.42 17.41
C PRO A 95 14.19 17.22 17.67
N LYS A 96 14.56 17.01 18.93
CA LYS A 96 15.97 16.90 19.38
C LYS A 96 16.80 15.90 18.57
N HIS A 97 16.22 14.77 18.22
CA HIS A 97 16.85 13.72 17.40
C HIS A 97 16.29 13.67 15.96
N GLY A 98 15.60 14.74 15.52
CA GLY A 98 14.98 14.84 14.20
C GLY A 98 13.79 13.92 14.02
N THR A 99 13.55 13.53 12.77
CA THR A 99 12.36 12.76 12.36
C THR A 99 12.78 11.46 11.68
N ILE A 100 11.99 10.41 11.87
CA ILE A 100 12.07 9.14 11.13
C ILE A 100 10.75 8.88 10.41
N GLN A 101 10.82 8.21 9.26
CA GLN A 101 9.66 7.91 8.43
C GLN A 101 9.65 6.43 8.02
N TYR A 102 8.46 5.84 7.98
CA TYR A 102 8.20 4.51 7.44
C TYR A 102 7.87 4.58 5.95
N HIS A 103 8.49 3.70 5.15
CA HIS A 103 8.13 3.47 3.76
C HIS A 103 8.03 1.96 3.48
N PRO A 104 6.95 1.47 2.81
CA PRO A 104 6.72 0.03 2.61
C PRO A 104 7.44 -0.52 1.37
N SER A 105 8.74 -0.28 1.26
CA SER A 105 9.63 -0.90 0.28
C SER A 105 11.04 -1.04 0.81
N LEU A 106 11.89 -1.77 0.09
CA LEU A 106 13.34 -1.79 0.31
C LEU A 106 13.98 -0.64 -0.49
N LEU A 107 13.96 0.57 0.07
CA LEU A 107 14.58 1.73 -0.55
C LEU A 107 16.05 1.45 -0.91
N PRO A 108 16.54 1.94 -2.07
CA PRO A 108 15.97 2.95 -2.94
C PRO A 108 14.95 2.45 -3.98
N LYS A 109 14.58 1.16 -3.96
CA LYS A 109 13.57 0.63 -4.87
C LYS A 109 12.17 1.04 -4.44
N TYR A 110 11.31 1.32 -5.43
CA TYR A 110 9.89 1.64 -5.22
C TYR A 110 9.68 2.85 -4.30
N ARG A 111 10.40 3.95 -4.56
CA ARG A 111 10.08 5.26 -3.99
C ARG A 111 8.69 5.69 -4.45
N GLY A 112 8.01 6.50 -3.66
CA GLY A 112 6.70 7.05 -3.98
C GLY A 112 5.53 6.19 -3.52
N PRO A 113 4.31 6.56 -3.90
CA PRO A 113 3.10 5.92 -3.42
C PRO A 113 2.89 4.53 -4.06
N SER A 114 2.13 3.66 -3.37
CA SER A 114 1.73 2.34 -3.86
C SER A 114 2.88 1.33 -4.08
N ALA A 115 3.99 1.47 -3.37
CA ALA A 115 5.18 0.63 -3.51
C ALA A 115 4.88 -0.89 -3.45
N ILE A 116 3.98 -1.31 -2.57
CA ILE A 116 3.61 -2.73 -2.41
C ILE A 116 2.86 -3.24 -3.65
N ASN A 117 1.93 -2.44 -4.20
CA ASN A 117 1.21 -2.79 -5.44
C ASN A 117 2.21 -3.02 -6.58
N TRP A 118 3.14 -2.09 -6.76
CA TRP A 118 4.12 -2.14 -7.84
C TRP A 118 5.06 -3.34 -7.71
N ALA A 119 5.59 -3.60 -6.52
CA ALA A 119 6.45 -4.76 -6.30
C ALA A 119 5.76 -6.08 -6.70
N ILE A 120 4.49 -6.26 -6.33
CA ILE A 120 3.73 -7.46 -6.69
C ILE A 120 3.39 -7.48 -8.19
N ALA A 121 2.92 -6.36 -8.75
CA ALA A 121 2.52 -6.27 -10.16
C ALA A 121 3.70 -6.54 -11.11
N LEU A 122 4.89 -6.05 -10.77
CA LEU A 122 6.11 -6.27 -11.54
C LEU A 122 6.77 -7.64 -11.29
N GLY A 123 6.20 -8.44 -10.35
CA GLY A 123 6.61 -9.82 -10.13
C GLY A 123 7.83 -10.00 -9.25
N GLU A 124 8.11 -9.06 -8.38
CA GLU A 124 9.17 -9.22 -7.38
C GLU A 124 8.89 -10.42 -6.47
N GLU A 125 9.95 -11.11 -6.08
CA GLU A 125 9.89 -12.24 -5.14
C GLU A 125 10.06 -11.81 -3.68
N LYS A 126 10.39 -10.54 -3.47
CA LYS A 126 10.55 -9.93 -2.16
C LYS A 126 10.21 -8.44 -2.19
N THR A 127 9.76 -7.96 -1.06
CA THR A 127 9.59 -6.55 -0.73
C THR A 127 10.10 -6.31 0.69
N GLY A 128 9.70 -5.26 1.33
CA GLY A 128 10.05 -5.00 2.71
C GLY A 128 9.58 -3.63 3.16
N LEU A 129 10.22 -3.16 4.20
CA LEU A 129 10.03 -1.81 4.68
C LEU A 129 11.36 -1.14 4.99
N THR A 130 11.34 0.17 4.94
CA THR A 130 12.47 1.02 5.31
C THR A 130 12.03 2.07 6.31
N ILE A 131 12.81 2.23 7.39
CA ILE A 131 12.76 3.41 8.24
C ILE A 131 13.94 4.30 7.86
N PHE A 132 13.67 5.56 7.54
CA PHE A 132 14.65 6.47 6.98
C PHE A 132 14.47 7.91 7.49
N ARG A 133 15.44 8.80 7.21
CA ARG A 133 15.36 10.24 7.47
C ARG A 133 14.62 10.91 6.32
N PRO A 134 13.47 11.57 6.54
CA PRO A 134 12.84 12.34 5.47
C PRO A 134 13.75 13.52 5.03
N SER A 135 13.88 13.70 3.72
CA SER A 135 14.63 14.79 3.07
C SER A 135 13.67 15.66 2.22
N ASP A 136 14.22 16.59 1.45
CA ASP A 136 13.41 17.40 0.52
C ASP A 136 12.91 16.61 -0.69
N GLY A 137 13.62 15.52 -1.03
CA GLY A 137 13.21 14.59 -2.08
C GLY A 137 12.21 13.54 -1.57
N LEU A 138 11.53 12.89 -2.50
CA LEU A 138 10.52 11.89 -2.19
C LEU A 138 11.20 10.54 -1.88
N ASP A 139 11.16 10.13 -0.60
CA ASP A 139 11.70 8.87 -0.09
C ASP A 139 13.22 8.68 -0.37
N GLU A 140 13.99 9.77 -0.47
CA GLU A 140 15.40 9.78 -0.85
C GLU A 140 16.37 9.85 0.32
N GLY A 141 15.87 10.06 1.54
CA GLY A 141 16.71 10.26 2.71
C GLY A 141 17.46 9.01 3.18
N ALA A 142 18.43 9.22 4.07
CA ALA A 142 19.30 8.15 4.54
C ALA A 142 18.53 7.06 5.31
N VAL A 143 18.85 5.81 4.99
CA VAL A 143 18.22 4.60 5.58
C VAL A 143 18.80 4.35 6.98
N ILE A 144 17.91 4.11 7.95
CA ILE A 144 18.24 3.74 9.32
C ILE A 144 18.07 2.24 9.54
N LEU A 145 16.97 1.67 9.05
CA LEU A 145 16.60 0.28 9.26
C LEU A 145 15.81 -0.25 8.06
N GLN A 146 16.09 -1.48 7.66
CA GLN A 146 15.28 -2.20 6.66
C GLN A 146 14.92 -3.59 7.18
N LYS A 147 13.72 -4.05 6.81
CA LYS A 147 13.28 -5.43 7.04
C LYS A 147 12.70 -5.99 5.75
N GLU A 148 13.20 -7.15 5.35
CA GLU A 148 12.79 -7.85 4.12
C GLU A 148 11.59 -8.75 4.40
N VAL A 149 10.70 -8.87 3.41
CA VAL A 149 9.52 -9.75 3.40
C VAL A 149 9.48 -10.49 2.06
N ALA A 150 9.40 -11.81 2.09
CA ALA A 150 9.19 -12.59 0.87
C ALA A 150 7.78 -12.38 0.31
N ILE A 151 7.67 -12.36 -1.01
CA ILE A 151 6.40 -12.36 -1.74
C ILE A 151 6.19 -13.76 -2.31
N GLY A 152 5.30 -14.53 -1.71
CA GLY A 152 4.94 -15.84 -2.22
C GLY A 152 4.21 -15.77 -3.58
N PRO A 153 4.22 -16.86 -4.35
CA PRO A 153 3.69 -16.87 -5.72
C PRO A 153 2.20 -16.54 -5.81
N ASN A 154 1.47 -16.67 -4.72
CA ASN A 154 0.02 -16.42 -4.65
C ASN A 154 -0.34 -15.33 -3.62
N ASP A 155 0.65 -14.62 -3.05
CA ASP A 155 0.38 -13.59 -2.08
C ASP A 155 -0.24 -12.36 -2.75
N THR A 156 -1.29 -11.85 -2.12
CA THR A 156 -1.98 -10.62 -2.54
C THR A 156 -1.41 -9.41 -1.80
N LEU A 157 -1.69 -8.22 -2.31
CA LEU A 157 -1.41 -6.96 -1.60
C LEU A 157 -1.89 -6.99 -0.15
N GLY A 158 -3.14 -7.43 0.05
CA GLY A 158 -3.73 -7.48 1.39
C GLY A 158 -2.95 -8.40 2.33
N LYS A 159 -2.55 -9.59 1.85
CA LYS A 159 -1.77 -10.53 2.64
C LYS A 159 -0.39 -9.96 3.00
N ILE A 160 0.35 -9.44 2.01
CA ILE A 160 1.67 -8.83 2.25
C ILE A 160 1.57 -7.65 3.22
N TYR A 161 0.55 -6.80 3.06
CA TYR A 161 0.38 -5.64 3.94
C TYR A 161 -0.07 -6.03 5.34
N PHE A 162 -1.21 -6.72 5.49
CA PHE A 162 -1.82 -6.94 6.80
C PHE A 162 -1.11 -8.02 7.63
N ASP A 163 -0.62 -9.10 7.00
CA ASP A 163 -0.01 -10.21 7.73
C ASP A 163 1.48 -9.97 8.02
N HIS A 164 2.15 -9.12 7.21
CA HIS A 164 3.59 -8.91 7.31
C HIS A 164 3.98 -7.45 7.53
N LEU A 165 3.82 -6.56 6.53
CA LEU A 165 4.39 -5.21 6.59
C LEU A 165 3.79 -4.33 7.69
N PHE A 166 2.50 -4.48 7.97
CA PHE A 166 1.83 -3.72 9.02
C PHE A 166 2.41 -4.04 10.40
N PRO A 167 2.40 -5.28 10.90
CA PRO A 167 2.91 -5.59 12.24
C PRO A 167 4.41 -5.34 12.37
N ILE A 168 5.24 -5.76 11.40
CA ILE A 168 6.69 -5.53 11.49
C ILE A 168 7.04 -4.05 11.29
N GLY A 169 6.21 -3.27 10.60
CA GLY A 169 6.40 -1.84 10.41
C GLY A 169 6.26 -1.05 11.72
N ILE A 170 5.26 -1.40 12.52
CA ILE A 170 5.08 -0.81 13.86
C ILE A 170 6.29 -1.13 14.75
N GLN A 171 6.73 -2.39 14.77
CA GLN A 171 7.94 -2.80 15.51
C GLN A 171 9.20 -2.08 15.03
N ALA A 172 9.36 -1.94 13.71
CA ALA A 172 10.51 -1.27 13.11
C ALA A 172 10.55 0.23 13.45
N LEU A 173 9.40 0.91 13.52
CA LEU A 173 9.32 2.30 13.97
C LEU A 173 9.78 2.45 15.43
N GLN A 174 9.36 1.54 16.31
CA GLN A 174 9.79 1.54 17.71
C GLN A 174 11.29 1.26 17.84
N GLU A 175 11.80 0.25 17.14
CA GLU A 175 13.23 -0.12 17.12
C GLU A 175 14.09 1.03 16.60
N ALA A 176 13.72 1.63 15.48
CA ALA A 176 14.45 2.75 14.90
C ALA A 176 14.45 3.99 15.82
N ALA A 177 13.31 4.31 16.46
CA ALA A 177 13.23 5.39 17.41
C ALA A 177 14.17 5.19 18.61
N GLU A 178 14.25 3.98 19.15
CA GLU A 178 15.20 3.64 20.23
C GLU A 178 16.65 3.78 19.78
N LEU A 179 17.01 3.25 18.62
CA LEU A 179 18.36 3.33 18.07
C LEU A 179 18.78 4.79 17.86
N VAL A 180 17.88 5.61 17.34
CA VAL A 180 18.13 7.02 17.06
C VAL A 180 18.33 7.81 18.34
N VAL A 181 17.43 7.67 19.32
CA VAL A 181 17.51 8.41 20.59
C VAL A 181 18.72 7.97 21.41
N ALA A 182 19.11 6.70 21.34
CA ALA A 182 20.30 6.17 21.98
C ALA A 182 21.61 6.53 21.24
N GLY A 183 21.55 7.15 20.06
CA GLY A 183 22.73 7.44 19.23
C GLY A 183 23.44 6.19 18.70
N LYS A 184 22.72 5.07 18.56
CA LYS A 184 23.27 3.76 18.13
C LYS A 184 22.91 3.41 16.69
N HIS A 185 22.15 4.28 15.99
CA HIS A 185 21.79 4.08 14.58
C HIS A 185 22.95 4.41 13.65
N GLN A 186 22.89 3.87 12.44
CA GLN A 186 23.69 4.29 11.31
C GLN A 186 22.76 4.87 10.25
N GLU A 187 23.24 5.84 9.51
CA GLU A 187 22.52 6.43 8.39
C GLU A 187 23.23 6.06 7.09
N LEU A 188 22.59 5.19 6.30
CA LEU A 188 23.13 4.72 5.02
C LEU A 188 22.53 5.55 3.89
N ILE A 189 23.39 6.25 3.16
CA ILE A 189 22.97 6.99 1.96
C ILE A 189 22.47 5.98 0.92
N GLN A 190 21.31 6.28 0.32
CA GLN A 190 20.75 5.44 -0.72
C GLN A 190 21.61 5.47 -1.99
N ASP A 191 21.78 4.31 -2.65
CA ASP A 191 22.47 4.21 -3.93
C ASP A 191 21.51 4.62 -5.06
N GLU A 192 21.67 5.82 -5.59
CA GLU A 192 20.83 6.38 -6.65
C GLU A 192 20.84 5.54 -7.95
N SER A 193 21.89 4.74 -8.18
CA SER A 193 21.95 3.86 -9.33
C SER A 193 20.96 2.69 -9.27
N GLN A 194 20.47 2.37 -8.06
CA GLN A 194 19.49 1.33 -7.79
C GLN A 194 18.07 1.88 -7.60
N ALA A 195 17.93 3.21 -7.62
CA ALA A 195 16.66 3.85 -7.34
C ALA A 195 15.68 3.72 -8.51
N ASN A 196 14.42 3.49 -8.19
CA ASN A 196 13.31 3.70 -9.10
C ASN A 196 12.16 4.40 -8.37
N TYR A 197 11.34 5.06 -9.15
CA TYR A 197 10.15 5.78 -8.67
C TYR A 197 8.94 5.28 -9.42
N GLU A 198 7.92 4.90 -8.64
CA GLU A 198 6.64 4.49 -9.18
C GLU A 198 5.54 5.44 -8.68
N GLY A 199 4.69 5.90 -9.61
CA GLY A 199 3.57 6.78 -9.29
C GLY A 199 2.43 6.06 -8.55
N TRP A 200 1.30 6.74 -8.42
CA TRP A 200 0.09 6.12 -7.88
C TRP A 200 -0.35 4.93 -8.72
N PHE A 201 -0.63 3.82 -8.05
CA PHE A 201 -1.25 2.65 -8.69
C PHE A 201 -2.75 2.94 -8.87
N ASP A 202 -3.05 3.73 -9.91
CA ASP A 202 -4.38 4.26 -10.18
C ASP A 202 -5.27 3.28 -10.96
N ALA A 203 -6.43 3.76 -11.40
CA ALA A 203 -7.35 2.96 -12.20
C ALA A 203 -6.75 2.51 -13.54
N ASN A 204 -5.85 3.29 -14.14
CA ASN A 204 -5.23 2.92 -15.42
C ASN A 204 -4.22 1.79 -15.19
N ALA A 205 -3.37 1.90 -14.16
CA ALA A 205 -2.43 0.85 -13.77
C ALA A 205 -3.16 -0.47 -13.40
N ALA A 206 -4.39 -0.39 -12.87
CA ALA A 206 -5.19 -1.54 -12.49
C ALA A 206 -6.00 -2.17 -13.65
N GLN A 207 -5.90 -1.65 -14.87
CA GLN A 207 -6.62 -2.20 -16.03
C GLN A 207 -5.98 -3.50 -16.52
N ILE A 208 -6.81 -4.53 -16.71
CA ILE A 208 -6.37 -5.80 -17.30
C ILE A 208 -6.35 -5.67 -18.82
N HIS A 209 -5.17 -5.92 -19.40
CA HIS A 209 -4.98 -6.07 -20.85
C HIS A 209 -4.81 -7.54 -21.17
N TRP A 210 -5.87 -8.19 -21.65
CA TRP A 210 -5.90 -9.64 -21.90
C TRP A 210 -4.89 -10.11 -22.93
N ALA A 211 -4.40 -9.22 -23.79
CA ALA A 211 -3.33 -9.51 -24.74
C ALA A 211 -1.91 -9.49 -24.10
N THR A 212 -1.80 -9.50 -22.78
CA THR A 212 -0.52 -9.67 -22.07
C THR A 212 -0.31 -11.09 -21.57
N HIS A 213 0.89 -11.39 -21.07
CA HIS A 213 1.22 -12.73 -20.58
C HIS A 213 0.49 -13.04 -19.27
N ILE A 214 0.07 -14.29 -19.11
CA ILE A 214 -0.70 -14.78 -17.94
C ILE A 214 -0.07 -14.41 -16.60
N SER A 215 1.25 -14.42 -16.49
CA SER A 215 1.93 -14.04 -15.25
C SER A 215 1.75 -12.56 -14.91
N GLN A 216 1.74 -11.67 -15.91
CA GLN A 216 1.50 -10.23 -15.70
C GLN A 216 0.06 -9.97 -15.26
N ILE A 217 -0.92 -10.61 -15.92
CA ILE A 217 -2.33 -10.49 -15.54
C ILE A 217 -2.56 -11.03 -14.12
N TYR A 218 -1.99 -12.18 -13.80
CA TYR A 218 -2.09 -12.78 -12.48
C TYR A 218 -1.48 -11.89 -11.39
N ASN A 219 -0.28 -11.36 -11.64
CA ASN A 219 0.39 -10.43 -10.73
C ASN A 219 -0.41 -9.15 -10.54
N LEU A 220 -0.99 -8.61 -11.62
CA LEU A 220 -1.86 -7.42 -11.55
C LEU A 220 -3.08 -7.67 -10.66
N ILE A 221 -3.77 -8.81 -10.83
CA ILE A 221 -4.95 -9.13 -10.03
C ILE A 221 -4.59 -9.22 -8.55
N ARG A 222 -3.53 -9.95 -8.19
CA ARG A 222 -3.11 -10.07 -6.79
C ARG A 222 -2.55 -8.78 -6.20
N ALA A 223 -1.90 -7.92 -7.01
CA ALA A 223 -1.44 -6.58 -6.63
C ALA A 223 -2.61 -5.62 -6.35
N CYS A 224 -3.78 -5.88 -6.92
CA CYS A 224 -4.98 -5.07 -6.75
C CYS A 224 -5.95 -5.61 -5.68
N ASN A 225 -5.64 -6.70 -4.99
CA ASN A 225 -6.51 -7.29 -3.99
C ASN A 225 -6.02 -6.97 -2.56
N PRO A 226 -6.80 -6.29 -1.70
CA PRO A 226 -8.23 -6.00 -1.81
C PRO A 226 -8.58 -4.69 -2.54
N ALA A 227 -7.62 -3.85 -2.87
CA ALA A 227 -7.83 -2.56 -3.52
C ALA A 227 -6.66 -2.23 -4.47
N PRO A 228 -6.90 -1.53 -5.58
CA PRO A 228 -8.17 -0.97 -6.05
C PRO A 228 -9.12 -1.97 -6.72
N GLY A 229 -8.72 -3.22 -6.96
CA GLY A 229 -9.37 -4.23 -7.76
C GLY A 229 -8.96 -4.12 -9.24
N ALA A 230 -8.28 -5.16 -9.78
CA ALA A 230 -7.95 -5.20 -11.19
C ALA A 230 -9.23 -5.23 -12.03
N TRP A 231 -9.29 -4.47 -13.11
CA TRP A 231 -10.55 -4.31 -13.83
C TRP A 231 -10.41 -4.48 -15.34
N THR A 232 -11.52 -4.87 -15.93
CA THR A 232 -11.72 -4.98 -17.39
C THR A 232 -13.14 -4.51 -17.74
N LYS A 233 -13.50 -4.58 -19.03
CA LYS A 233 -14.86 -4.30 -19.49
C LYS A 233 -15.44 -5.50 -20.23
N PHE A 234 -16.75 -5.72 -20.01
CA PHE A 234 -17.59 -6.57 -20.84
C PHE A 234 -18.67 -5.70 -21.45
N GLY A 235 -18.58 -5.45 -22.75
CA GLY A 235 -19.31 -4.36 -23.38
C GLY A 235 -18.97 -3.02 -22.70
N GLU A 236 -19.98 -2.28 -22.25
CA GLU A 236 -19.78 -1.03 -21.51
C GLU A 236 -19.65 -1.20 -19.99
N GLN A 237 -19.87 -2.42 -19.48
CA GLN A 237 -19.86 -2.67 -18.05
C GLN A 237 -18.44 -2.89 -17.54
N LYS A 238 -18.07 -2.13 -16.48
CA LYS A 238 -16.81 -2.33 -15.75
C LYS A 238 -16.95 -3.51 -14.79
N VAL A 239 -15.99 -4.42 -14.88
CA VAL A 239 -15.87 -5.60 -14.02
C VAL A 239 -14.55 -5.51 -13.27
N GLN A 240 -14.54 -5.73 -11.97
CA GLN A 240 -13.33 -5.84 -11.17
C GLN A 240 -13.10 -7.30 -10.78
N ILE A 241 -11.86 -7.77 -10.91
CA ILE A 241 -11.44 -9.12 -10.54
C ILE A 241 -10.56 -9.02 -9.28
N PHE A 242 -10.86 -9.82 -8.28
CA PHE A 242 -10.17 -9.83 -6.99
C PHE A 242 -9.44 -11.13 -6.71
N ASP A 243 -9.95 -12.27 -7.19
CA ASP A 243 -9.34 -13.56 -6.93
C ASP A 243 -9.41 -14.44 -8.18
N CYS A 244 -8.33 -15.16 -8.45
CA CYS A 244 -8.20 -15.98 -9.65
C CYS A 244 -7.15 -17.07 -9.48
N HIS A 245 -7.23 -18.11 -10.31
CA HIS A 245 -6.14 -19.03 -10.55
C HIS A 245 -5.56 -18.83 -11.95
N LYS A 246 -4.26 -19.07 -12.10
CA LYS A 246 -3.58 -19.11 -13.40
C LYS A 246 -3.38 -20.54 -13.86
N HIS A 247 -3.82 -20.84 -15.06
CA HIS A 247 -3.61 -22.13 -15.74
C HIS A 247 -2.65 -21.94 -16.91
N VAL A 248 -1.36 -22.20 -16.63
CA VAL A 248 -0.28 -21.99 -17.61
C VAL A 248 -0.33 -23.07 -18.67
N ALA A 249 -0.29 -22.69 -19.95
CA ALA A 249 -0.18 -23.60 -21.08
C ALA A 249 1.30 -23.88 -21.36
N GLY A 250 1.69 -25.15 -21.35
CA GLY A 250 3.07 -25.57 -21.62
C GLY A 250 3.50 -25.45 -23.09
N THR A 251 2.57 -25.32 -24.02
CA THR A 251 2.82 -25.16 -25.45
C THR A 251 1.81 -24.22 -26.08
N PHE A 252 2.17 -23.60 -27.20
CA PHE A 252 1.27 -22.72 -27.96
C PHE A 252 -0.04 -23.41 -28.35
N GLY A 253 0.01 -24.67 -28.80
CA GLY A 253 -1.18 -25.42 -29.17
C GLY A 253 -2.12 -25.82 -28.04
N ALA A 254 -1.69 -25.66 -26.78
CA ALA A 254 -2.52 -25.89 -25.60
C ALA A 254 -3.36 -24.65 -25.20
N VAL A 255 -3.07 -23.46 -25.75
CA VAL A 255 -3.87 -22.26 -25.51
C VAL A 255 -5.16 -22.32 -26.32
N LYS A 256 -6.29 -22.29 -25.64
CA LYS A 256 -7.63 -22.32 -26.26
C LYS A 256 -8.17 -20.89 -26.38
N GLY A 257 -8.74 -20.56 -27.54
CA GLY A 257 -9.38 -19.27 -27.80
C GLY A 257 -8.38 -18.12 -28.04
N LYS A 258 -8.90 -16.92 -28.18
CA LYS A 258 -8.14 -15.67 -28.37
C LYS A 258 -8.00 -14.90 -27.06
N PRO A 259 -7.01 -14.00 -26.91
CA PRO A 259 -6.94 -13.14 -25.73
C PRO A 259 -8.28 -12.44 -25.42
N GLY A 260 -8.69 -12.47 -24.16
CA GLY A 260 -9.98 -11.94 -23.68
C GLY A 260 -11.17 -12.89 -23.86
N GLU A 261 -11.05 -13.99 -24.63
CA GLU A 261 -12.15 -14.91 -24.89
C GLU A 261 -12.48 -15.78 -23.68
N ILE A 262 -13.78 -15.90 -23.39
CA ILE A 262 -14.34 -16.79 -22.38
C ILE A 262 -14.42 -18.19 -22.98
N THR A 263 -13.65 -19.11 -22.44
CA THR A 263 -13.53 -20.47 -23.00
C THR A 263 -14.26 -21.53 -22.21
N GLN A 264 -14.59 -21.22 -20.95
CA GLN A 264 -15.29 -22.14 -20.06
C GLN A 264 -16.03 -21.34 -18.98
N ILE A 265 -17.23 -21.84 -18.62
CA ILE A 265 -17.99 -21.39 -17.44
C ILE A 265 -18.31 -22.63 -16.62
N THR A 266 -17.98 -22.58 -15.32
CA THR A 266 -18.21 -23.68 -14.36
C THR A 266 -19.31 -23.32 -13.37
N LEU A 267 -19.52 -24.16 -12.36
CA LEU A 267 -20.45 -23.87 -11.26
C LEU A 267 -20.00 -22.71 -10.35
N ASP A 268 -18.68 -22.48 -10.27
CA ASP A 268 -18.09 -21.51 -9.33
C ASP A 268 -17.27 -20.39 -9.99
N SER A 269 -16.86 -20.58 -11.25
CA SER A 269 -15.90 -19.72 -11.94
C SER A 269 -16.15 -19.61 -13.44
N PHE A 270 -15.35 -18.77 -14.11
CA PHE A 270 -15.21 -18.78 -15.56
C PHE A 270 -13.74 -18.56 -15.97
N PHE A 271 -13.40 -19.00 -17.19
CA PHE A 271 -12.03 -18.95 -17.71
C PHE A 271 -11.90 -17.96 -18.85
N VAL A 272 -10.87 -17.14 -18.79
CA VAL A 272 -10.55 -16.14 -19.82
C VAL A 272 -9.14 -16.40 -20.36
N THR A 273 -9.03 -16.48 -21.68
CA THR A 273 -7.76 -16.73 -22.37
C THR A 273 -6.87 -15.48 -22.35
N CYS A 274 -5.56 -15.71 -22.22
CA CYS A 274 -4.50 -14.71 -22.37
C CYS A 274 -3.27 -15.37 -22.96
N HIS A 275 -2.21 -14.59 -23.24
CA HIS A 275 -0.95 -15.19 -23.69
C HIS A 275 -0.36 -16.10 -22.62
N GLY A 276 -0.01 -17.33 -23.00
CA GLY A 276 0.59 -18.33 -22.12
C GLY A 276 -0.40 -19.14 -21.27
N GLY A 277 -1.73 -18.95 -21.44
CA GLY A 277 -2.70 -19.77 -20.73
C GLY A 277 -4.06 -19.11 -20.49
N GLN A 278 -4.67 -19.43 -19.36
CA GLN A 278 -6.00 -18.96 -18.98
C GLN A 278 -6.03 -18.48 -17.53
N ILE A 279 -6.77 -17.40 -17.27
CA ILE A 279 -7.13 -16.96 -15.93
C ILE A 279 -8.52 -17.53 -15.60
N GLU A 280 -8.61 -18.31 -14.54
CA GLU A 280 -9.85 -18.72 -13.92
C GLU A 280 -10.28 -17.68 -12.91
N VAL A 281 -11.39 -17.00 -13.13
CA VAL A 281 -11.92 -15.95 -12.28
C VAL A 281 -12.78 -16.56 -11.18
N LEU A 282 -12.34 -16.42 -9.92
CA LEU A 282 -13.01 -16.96 -8.73
C LEU A 282 -13.89 -15.94 -8.03
N LYS A 283 -13.37 -14.70 -7.87
CA LYS A 283 -14.11 -13.59 -7.22
C LYS A 283 -14.01 -12.34 -8.05
N ALA A 284 -15.14 -11.71 -8.26
CA ALA A 284 -15.25 -10.50 -9.03
C ALA A 284 -16.27 -9.54 -8.40
N LYS A 285 -16.37 -8.34 -8.96
CA LYS A 285 -17.38 -7.35 -8.59
C LYS A 285 -17.99 -6.77 -9.86
N GLY A 286 -19.30 -6.94 -9.97
CA GLY A 286 -20.16 -6.29 -10.95
C GLY A 286 -21.05 -5.23 -10.31
N ALA A 287 -22.20 -5.01 -10.90
CA ALA A 287 -23.19 -4.05 -10.39
C ALA A 287 -23.76 -4.48 -9.03
N SER A 288 -23.96 -5.78 -8.83
CA SER A 288 -24.51 -6.38 -7.59
C SER A 288 -23.53 -6.40 -6.41
N GLY A 289 -22.27 -6.00 -6.60
CA GLY A 289 -21.23 -6.07 -5.58
C GLY A 289 -20.21 -7.18 -5.81
N LYS A 290 -19.56 -7.63 -4.72
CA LYS A 290 -18.57 -8.74 -4.77
C LYS A 290 -19.31 -10.08 -4.78
N VAL A 291 -19.05 -10.89 -5.81
CA VAL A 291 -19.70 -12.17 -6.09
C VAL A 291 -18.67 -13.22 -6.56
N THR A 292 -19.05 -14.47 -6.65
CA THR A 292 -18.25 -15.52 -7.32
C THR A 292 -18.15 -15.27 -8.82
N GLY A 293 -17.17 -15.91 -9.49
CA GLY A 293 -17.05 -15.83 -10.94
C GLY A 293 -18.32 -16.32 -11.65
N ALA A 294 -18.92 -17.42 -11.18
CA ALA A 294 -20.15 -17.94 -11.75
C ALA A 294 -21.37 -17.03 -11.58
N GLU A 295 -21.50 -16.37 -10.43
CA GLU A 295 -22.56 -15.39 -10.19
C GLU A 295 -22.41 -14.17 -11.10
N LEU A 296 -21.17 -13.68 -11.28
CA LEU A 296 -20.91 -12.63 -12.25
C LEU A 296 -21.22 -13.08 -13.68
N ALA A 297 -20.86 -14.33 -14.05
CA ALA A 297 -21.17 -14.85 -15.37
C ALA A 297 -22.70 -14.88 -15.66
N LYS A 298 -23.48 -15.20 -14.64
CA LYS A 298 -24.96 -15.15 -14.74
C LYS A 298 -25.46 -13.69 -14.81
N GLU A 299 -24.94 -12.79 -13.99
CA GLU A 299 -25.31 -11.36 -13.97
C GLU A 299 -25.10 -10.72 -15.36
N LEU A 300 -23.97 -11.02 -16.00
CA LEU A 300 -23.59 -10.48 -17.30
C LEU A 300 -24.08 -11.31 -18.51
N ASN A 301 -24.77 -12.45 -18.29
CA ASN A 301 -25.13 -13.39 -19.32
C ASN A 301 -23.94 -13.83 -20.19
N LEU A 302 -22.79 -14.09 -19.54
CA LEU A 302 -21.57 -14.50 -20.23
C LEU A 302 -21.79 -15.83 -20.94
N GLN A 303 -21.26 -15.96 -22.15
CA GLN A 303 -21.27 -17.19 -22.93
C GLN A 303 -19.86 -17.53 -23.41
N VAL A 304 -19.58 -18.81 -23.54
CA VAL A 304 -18.35 -19.30 -24.18
C VAL A 304 -18.25 -18.74 -25.61
N GLY A 305 -17.07 -18.24 -25.96
CA GLY A 305 -16.82 -17.59 -27.25
C GLY A 305 -16.96 -16.06 -27.23
N GLN A 306 -17.59 -15.48 -26.20
CA GLN A 306 -17.61 -14.03 -26.02
C GLN A 306 -16.28 -13.55 -25.44
N SER A 307 -15.99 -12.24 -25.55
CA SER A 307 -14.71 -11.67 -25.11
C SER A 307 -14.89 -10.43 -24.26
N PHE A 308 -14.04 -10.30 -23.26
CA PHE A 308 -13.77 -9.03 -22.59
C PHE A 308 -12.99 -8.08 -23.51
N ALA A 309 -13.04 -6.78 -23.23
CA ALA A 309 -12.23 -5.78 -23.93
C ALA A 309 -10.73 -6.07 -23.76
N LEU A 310 -9.97 -5.92 -24.84
CA LEU A 310 -8.50 -6.11 -24.87
C LEU A 310 -7.76 -4.95 -24.19
#